data_85cfaa49a6f152fbdcac7eef2cfba5ac
#
_entry.id   85cfaa49a6f152fbdcac7eef2cfba5ac
#
_cell.length_a   1.000
_cell.length_b   1.000
_cell.length_c   1.000
_cell.angle_alpha   90.00
_cell.angle_beta   90.00
_cell.angle_gamma   90.00
#
_symmetry.space_group_name_H-M   'P 1'
#
loop_
_entity.id
_entity.type
_entity.pdbx_description
1 polymer ?
#
loop_
_entity_poly.entity_id
_entity_poly.type
_entity_poly.pdbx_seq_one_letter_code
_entity_poly.pdbx_strand_id
1 'polypeptide(L)'
;NKCSNLFKSSTSKDKGVYFSGPWYYSDASIIRSLDLAFTIERRNDSKSLWDELKNAAKENRPIMLLNWSPNWTDVHSLGKFIEFPDYEKECTMNPQWGINNALTDDCGNIKNGWLKKAATPNLQKSFPCVYSLIKQVNFSHEMIAYAAYLMVVEQKSESVAADVLRKKYANRIKQWLPENCGFNPESFALQ
;
A
#
# COMPACT_ATOMS: atom_id res chain seq x y z
N ASN A 1 16.94 -21.47 -11.41
CA ASN A 1 16.78 -20.06 -10.96
C ASN A 1 17.43 -19.85 -9.59
N LYS A 2 18.69 -19.36 -9.56
CA LYS A 2 19.43 -19.16 -8.29
C LYS A 2 18.70 -18.17 -7.35
N CYS A 3 18.01 -17.19 -7.90
CA CYS A 3 17.35 -16.14 -7.12
C CYS A 3 16.13 -16.67 -6.34
N SER A 4 15.28 -17.47 -6.98
CA SER A 4 14.09 -18.05 -6.33
C SER A 4 14.42 -18.99 -5.18
N ASN A 5 15.60 -19.62 -5.23
CA ASN A 5 16.06 -20.53 -4.17
C ASN A 5 16.23 -19.86 -2.81
N LEU A 6 16.48 -18.55 -2.78
CA LEU A 6 16.60 -17.78 -1.55
C LEU A 6 15.26 -17.62 -0.82
N PHE A 7 14.15 -17.76 -1.55
CA PHE A 7 12.78 -17.52 -1.07
C PHE A 7 11.96 -18.81 -0.94
N LYS A 8 12.62 -19.96 -0.84
CA LYS A 8 11.94 -21.24 -0.60
C LYS A 8 11.35 -21.28 0.80
N SER A 9 10.28 -22.05 0.94
CA SER A 9 9.68 -22.39 2.23
C SER A 9 9.58 -23.91 2.40
N SER A 10 9.12 -24.34 3.57
CA SER A 10 8.84 -25.76 3.82
C SER A 10 7.77 -26.33 2.89
N THR A 11 6.91 -25.48 2.34
CA THR A 11 5.79 -25.84 1.44
C THR A 11 6.20 -25.89 -0.03
N SER A 12 7.33 -25.25 -0.40
CA SER A 12 7.80 -25.20 -1.79
C SER A 12 9.28 -25.53 -1.90
N LYS A 13 9.58 -26.77 -2.36
CA LYS A 13 10.97 -27.26 -2.50
C LYS A 13 11.67 -26.79 -3.78
N ASP A 14 10.91 -26.55 -4.84
CA ASP A 14 11.44 -26.30 -6.19
C ASP A 14 11.35 -24.85 -6.63
N LYS A 15 10.42 -24.09 -6.05
CA LYS A 15 10.17 -22.68 -6.38
C LYS A 15 10.30 -21.79 -5.15
N GLY A 16 10.61 -20.53 -5.36
CA GLY A 16 10.46 -19.51 -4.33
C GLY A 16 9.00 -19.30 -3.96
N VAL A 17 8.74 -18.76 -2.78
CA VAL A 17 7.39 -18.39 -2.34
C VAL A 17 7.23 -16.89 -2.40
N TYR A 18 6.15 -16.47 -3.03
CA TYR A 18 5.64 -15.12 -3.00
C TYR A 18 4.35 -15.09 -2.18
N PHE A 19 4.38 -14.38 -1.06
CA PHE A 19 3.22 -14.22 -0.18
C PHE A 19 2.34 -13.08 -0.67
N SER A 20 1.05 -13.35 -0.87
CA SER A 20 0.04 -12.37 -1.28
C SER A 20 -1.15 -12.40 -0.34
N GLY A 21 -1.99 -11.37 -0.39
CA GLY A 21 -3.24 -11.32 0.36
C GLY A 21 -4.41 -11.98 -0.40
N PRO A 22 -5.64 -11.84 0.13
CA PRO A 22 -6.84 -12.41 -0.49
C PRO A 22 -7.32 -11.63 -1.72
N TRP A 23 -6.62 -10.56 -2.07
CA TRP A 23 -7.00 -9.66 -3.16
C TRP A 23 -6.63 -10.24 -4.52
N TYR A 24 -7.37 -9.82 -5.56
CA TYR A 24 -7.08 -10.17 -6.94
C TYR A 24 -6.20 -9.10 -7.57
N TYR A 25 -4.96 -9.48 -7.85
CA TYR A 25 -4.01 -8.70 -8.63
C TYR A 25 -3.46 -9.53 -9.79
N SER A 26 -2.75 -8.89 -10.69
CA SER A 26 -2.09 -9.54 -11.84
C SER A 26 -0.87 -10.40 -11.48
N ASP A 27 -0.56 -10.59 -10.20
CA ASP A 27 0.63 -11.30 -9.72
C ASP A 27 0.84 -12.66 -10.40
N ALA A 28 -0.24 -13.45 -10.52
CA ALA A 28 -0.16 -14.79 -11.14
C ALA A 28 0.14 -14.69 -12.64
N SER A 29 -0.42 -13.70 -13.32
CA SER A 29 -0.16 -13.44 -14.73
C SER A 29 1.28 -13.00 -14.94
N ILE A 30 1.77 -12.05 -14.16
CA ILE A 30 3.15 -11.57 -14.21
C ILE A 30 4.15 -12.69 -13.96
N ILE A 31 3.95 -13.50 -12.91
CA ILE A 31 4.81 -14.65 -12.58
C ILE A 31 4.87 -15.64 -13.75
N ARG A 32 3.73 -15.93 -14.37
CA ARG A 32 3.65 -16.85 -15.50
C ARG A 32 4.28 -16.26 -16.76
N SER A 33 3.97 -15.02 -17.09
CA SER A 33 4.40 -14.37 -18.33
C SER A 33 5.89 -14.10 -18.36
N LEU A 34 6.48 -13.80 -17.20
CA LEU A 34 7.93 -13.62 -17.05
C LEU A 34 8.68 -14.91 -16.68
N ASP A 35 8.01 -16.07 -16.71
CA ASP A 35 8.59 -17.37 -16.34
C ASP A 35 9.35 -17.34 -15.00
N LEU A 36 8.77 -16.67 -14.01
CA LEU A 36 9.38 -16.55 -12.70
C LEU A 36 9.18 -17.85 -11.90
N ALA A 37 10.25 -18.41 -11.36
CA ALA A 37 10.21 -19.63 -10.57
C ALA A 37 9.66 -19.40 -9.17
N PHE A 38 8.45 -18.86 -9.06
CA PHE A 38 7.73 -18.59 -7.83
C PHE A 38 6.36 -19.29 -7.81
N THR A 39 5.93 -19.66 -6.62
CA THR A 39 4.55 -20.04 -6.31
C THR A 39 3.93 -18.98 -5.39
N ILE A 40 2.62 -18.77 -5.53
CA ILE A 40 1.90 -17.79 -4.70
C ILE A 40 1.27 -18.52 -3.52
N GLU A 41 1.60 -18.07 -2.33
CA GLU A 41 0.88 -18.44 -1.10
C GLU A 41 0.04 -17.26 -0.63
N ARG A 42 -1.29 -17.45 -0.62
CA ARG A 42 -2.21 -16.40 -0.20
C ARG A 42 -2.47 -16.46 1.28
N ARG A 43 -2.46 -15.31 1.91
CA ARG A 43 -2.87 -15.11 3.30
C ARG A 43 -4.30 -14.57 3.34
N ASN A 44 -5.01 -14.84 4.43
CA ASN A 44 -6.43 -14.53 4.54
C ASN A 44 -6.72 -13.04 4.71
N ASP A 45 -5.74 -12.28 5.18
CA ASP A 45 -5.87 -10.84 5.44
C ASP A 45 -4.49 -10.16 5.46
N SER A 46 -4.48 -8.84 5.58
CA SER A 46 -3.26 -8.05 5.69
C SER A 46 -2.47 -8.37 6.95
N LYS A 47 -3.14 -8.68 8.07
CA LYS A 47 -2.46 -8.99 9.33
C LYS A 47 -1.59 -10.24 9.18
N SER A 48 -2.14 -11.31 8.65
CA SER A 48 -1.40 -12.57 8.43
C SER A 48 -0.27 -12.41 7.41
N LEU A 49 -0.42 -11.52 6.42
CA LEU A 49 0.66 -11.16 5.51
C LEU A 49 1.80 -10.44 6.23
N TRP A 50 1.49 -9.51 7.13
CA TRP A 50 2.49 -8.80 7.93
C TRP A 50 3.14 -9.69 9.00
N ASP A 51 2.44 -10.68 9.51
CA ASP A 51 3.01 -11.65 10.43
C ASP A 51 4.10 -12.48 9.74
N GLU A 52 3.93 -12.83 8.45
CA GLU A 52 5.00 -13.47 7.65
C GLU A 52 6.25 -12.58 7.55
N LEU A 53 6.08 -11.28 7.28
CA LEU A 53 7.19 -10.34 7.22
C LEU A 53 7.92 -10.23 8.57
N LYS A 54 7.15 -10.11 9.66
CA LYS A 54 7.73 -10.00 11.02
C LYS A 54 8.48 -11.27 11.41
N ASN A 55 7.94 -12.44 11.07
CA ASN A 55 8.59 -13.72 11.34
C ASN A 55 9.87 -13.88 10.51
N ALA A 56 9.82 -13.56 9.23
CA ALA A 56 11.00 -13.60 8.37
C ALA A 56 12.10 -12.66 8.87
N ALA A 57 11.74 -11.46 9.34
CA ALA A 57 12.69 -10.51 9.92
C ALA A 57 13.34 -11.04 11.22
N LYS A 58 12.55 -11.68 12.11
CA LYS A 58 13.08 -12.30 13.35
C LYS A 58 14.04 -13.45 13.05
N GLU A 59 13.75 -14.22 12.01
CA GLU A 59 14.55 -15.37 11.58
C GLU A 59 15.74 -14.97 10.68
N ASN A 60 15.88 -13.69 10.38
CA ASN A 60 16.83 -13.17 9.39
C ASN A 60 16.75 -13.93 8.05
N ARG A 61 15.53 -14.23 7.63
CA ARG A 61 15.22 -15.00 6.43
C ARG A 61 14.72 -14.10 5.30
N PRO A 62 15.22 -14.27 4.07
CA PRO A 62 14.65 -13.57 2.93
C PRO A 62 13.16 -13.88 2.75
N ILE A 63 12.39 -12.89 2.39
CA ILE A 63 10.97 -13.03 2.08
C ILE A 63 10.62 -12.21 0.85
N MET A 64 9.69 -12.72 0.05
CA MET A 64 9.06 -11.99 -1.04
C MET A 64 7.56 -11.93 -0.79
N LEU A 65 6.99 -10.74 -0.75
CA LEU A 65 5.58 -10.55 -0.45
C LEU A 65 4.99 -9.35 -1.19
N LEU A 66 3.66 -9.37 -1.34
CA LEU A 66 2.90 -8.20 -1.77
C LEU A 66 3.03 -7.09 -0.74
N ASN A 67 3.42 -5.94 -1.19
CA ASN A 67 3.40 -4.72 -0.40
C ASN A 67 2.91 -3.54 -1.25
N TRP A 68 2.48 -2.50 -0.60
CA TRP A 68 2.07 -1.24 -1.24
C TRP A 68 2.62 -0.05 -0.45
N SER A 69 2.66 1.09 -1.10
CA SER A 69 3.07 2.35 -0.49
C SER A 69 1.99 3.41 -0.79
N PRO A 70 1.62 4.27 0.18
CA PRO A 70 2.17 4.37 1.54
C PRO A 70 1.67 3.28 2.49
N ASN A 71 2.58 2.72 3.31
CA ASN A 71 2.28 1.71 4.31
C ASN A 71 3.26 1.81 5.50
N TRP A 72 2.98 1.09 6.59
CA TRP A 72 3.82 1.07 7.78
C TRP A 72 5.28 0.63 7.52
N THR A 73 5.49 -0.19 6.51
CA THR A 73 6.81 -0.66 6.08
C THR A 73 7.71 0.48 5.58
N ASP A 74 7.12 1.59 5.13
CA ASP A 74 7.87 2.74 4.64
C ASP A 74 8.55 3.54 5.76
N VAL A 75 8.07 3.38 7.02
CA VAL A 75 8.66 4.08 8.18
C VAL A 75 10.08 3.61 8.47
N HIS A 76 10.39 2.33 8.23
CA HIS A 76 11.67 1.71 8.55
C HIS A 76 12.39 1.08 7.37
N SER A 77 11.90 1.28 6.15
CA SER A 77 12.53 0.74 4.92
C SER A 77 12.88 -0.75 5.01
N LEU A 78 11.92 -1.57 5.44
CA LEU A 78 12.12 -2.99 5.73
C LEU A 78 12.43 -3.87 4.50
N GLY A 79 12.47 -3.29 3.31
CA GLY A 79 12.73 -4.02 2.09
C GLY A 79 12.85 -3.08 0.89
N LYS A 80 12.87 -3.68 -0.29
CA LYS A 80 12.88 -2.95 -1.56
C LYS A 80 11.78 -3.48 -2.46
N PHE A 81 11.10 -2.58 -3.16
CA PHE A 81 10.21 -2.97 -4.23
C PHE A 81 11.01 -3.54 -5.40
N ILE A 82 10.48 -4.58 -6.00
CA ILE A 82 11.03 -5.14 -7.23
C ILE A 82 10.46 -4.34 -8.39
N GLU A 83 11.31 -3.96 -9.30
CA GLU A 83 10.92 -3.30 -10.52
C GLU A 83 10.65 -4.35 -11.60
N PHE A 84 9.47 -4.26 -12.19
CA PHE A 84 9.08 -4.98 -13.39
C PHE A 84 9.23 -4.06 -14.61
N PRO A 85 9.14 -4.61 -15.85
CA PRO A 85 9.03 -3.78 -17.04
C PRO A 85 7.92 -2.74 -16.90
N ASP A 86 8.12 -1.54 -17.42
CA ASP A 86 7.16 -0.46 -17.28
C ASP A 86 5.79 -0.84 -17.86
N TYR A 87 4.75 -0.38 -17.20
CA TYR A 87 3.38 -0.60 -17.65
C TYR A 87 3.11 0.23 -18.92
N GLU A 88 2.59 -0.46 -19.92
CA GLU A 88 1.97 0.10 -21.09
C GLU A 88 0.60 -0.56 -21.29
N LYS A 89 -0.34 0.13 -21.92
CA LYS A 89 -1.68 -0.41 -22.16
C LYS A 89 -1.64 -1.70 -22.99
N GLU A 90 -0.73 -1.75 -23.92
CA GLU A 90 -0.47 -2.86 -24.84
C GLU A 90 -0.09 -4.15 -24.11
N CYS A 91 0.57 -4.05 -22.95
CA CYS A 91 0.97 -5.18 -22.13
C CYS A 91 -0.20 -6.11 -21.80
N THR A 92 -1.39 -5.56 -21.57
CA THR A 92 -2.57 -6.35 -21.22
C THR A 92 -3.37 -6.85 -22.44
N MET A 93 -3.08 -6.33 -23.64
CA MET A 93 -3.90 -6.58 -24.83
C MET A 93 -3.13 -7.19 -25.99
N ASN A 94 -1.83 -6.97 -26.07
CA ASN A 94 -1.00 -7.38 -27.19
C ASN A 94 0.13 -8.30 -26.74
N PRO A 95 0.04 -9.62 -26.97
CA PRO A 95 1.09 -10.58 -26.60
C PRO A 95 2.45 -10.29 -27.24
N GLN A 96 2.49 -9.58 -28.35
CA GLN A 96 3.74 -9.27 -29.06
C GLN A 96 4.45 -8.01 -28.52
N TRP A 97 3.81 -7.30 -27.59
CA TRP A 97 4.37 -6.06 -27.06
C TRP A 97 5.50 -6.29 -26.07
N GLY A 98 5.38 -7.24 -25.19
CA GLY A 98 6.26 -7.39 -24.04
C GLY A 98 7.45 -8.34 -24.28
N ILE A 99 7.96 -8.90 -23.19
CA ILE A 99 9.12 -9.80 -23.20
C ILE A 99 8.71 -11.20 -23.69
N ASN A 100 7.47 -11.61 -23.41
CA ASN A 100 6.93 -12.90 -23.76
C ASN A 100 5.87 -12.80 -24.86
N ASN A 101 6.26 -13.04 -26.09
CA ASN A 101 5.39 -12.93 -27.26
C ASN A 101 4.20 -13.92 -27.27
N ALA A 102 4.10 -14.83 -26.32
CA ALA A 102 3.01 -15.80 -26.22
C ALA A 102 1.95 -15.43 -25.17
N LEU A 103 2.25 -14.48 -24.29
CA LEU A 103 1.39 -14.15 -23.15
C LEU A 103 1.28 -12.61 -22.99
N THR A 104 0.21 -12.20 -22.33
CA THR A 104 0.03 -10.82 -21.86
C THR A 104 0.41 -10.67 -20.38
N ASP A 105 0.40 -9.46 -19.86
CA ASP A 105 0.72 -9.13 -18.47
C ASP A 105 2.18 -9.41 -18.06
N ASP A 106 3.12 -9.24 -18.95
CA ASP A 106 4.55 -9.34 -18.69
C ASP A 106 5.22 -8.00 -18.34
N CYS A 107 4.43 -7.05 -17.90
CA CYS A 107 4.86 -5.76 -17.33
C CYS A 107 4.38 -5.60 -15.88
N GLY A 108 4.90 -4.57 -15.22
CA GLY A 108 4.47 -4.18 -13.87
C GLY A 108 3.11 -3.47 -13.87
N ASN A 109 2.70 -3.04 -12.68
CA ASN A 109 1.51 -2.23 -12.50
C ASN A 109 1.77 -0.77 -12.90
N ILE A 110 0.68 -0.01 -13.12
CA ILE A 110 0.74 1.43 -13.37
C ILE A 110 1.49 2.11 -12.23
N LYS A 111 2.59 2.78 -12.57
CA LYS A 111 3.34 3.63 -11.64
C LYS A 111 2.65 4.98 -11.47
N ASN A 112 2.96 5.69 -10.38
CA ASN A 112 2.40 7.02 -10.09
C ASN A 112 0.88 7.05 -9.88
N GLY A 113 0.31 5.97 -9.36
CA GLY A 113 -1.03 5.97 -8.81
C GLY A 113 -1.15 7.00 -7.67
N TRP A 114 -2.32 7.58 -7.49
CA TRP A 114 -2.61 8.55 -6.45
C TRP A 114 -3.93 8.24 -5.76
N LEU A 115 -3.99 8.56 -4.48
CA LEU A 115 -5.20 8.39 -3.68
C LEU A 115 -6.18 9.52 -3.99
N LYS A 116 -7.43 9.14 -4.24
CA LYS A 116 -8.54 10.06 -4.50
C LYS A 116 -9.45 10.14 -3.30
N LYS A 117 -10.06 11.30 -3.12
CA LYS A 117 -11.18 11.49 -2.20
C LYS A 117 -12.48 11.36 -2.99
N ALA A 118 -13.46 10.70 -2.40
CA ALA A 118 -14.78 10.57 -2.99
C ALA A 118 -15.84 11.12 -2.01
N ALA A 119 -16.84 11.76 -2.55
CA ALA A 119 -18.00 12.26 -1.82
C ALA A 119 -19.27 12.10 -2.65
N THR A 120 -20.43 12.09 -2.00
CA THR A 120 -21.71 12.09 -2.72
C THR A 120 -21.88 13.37 -3.55
N PRO A 121 -22.53 13.34 -4.71
CA PRO A 121 -22.70 14.51 -5.57
C PRO A 121 -23.36 15.70 -4.86
N ASN A 122 -24.26 15.43 -3.91
CA ASN A 122 -25.01 16.46 -3.18
C ASN A 122 -24.25 17.05 -1.97
N LEU A 123 -23.10 16.51 -1.59
CA LEU A 123 -22.41 16.96 -0.38
C LEU A 123 -22.06 18.44 -0.43
N GLN A 124 -21.59 18.92 -1.57
CA GLN A 124 -21.25 20.33 -1.74
C GLN A 124 -22.44 21.27 -1.50
N LYS A 125 -23.62 20.84 -1.94
CA LYS A 125 -24.86 21.63 -1.81
C LYS A 125 -25.45 21.55 -0.41
N SER A 126 -25.47 20.35 0.19
CA SER A 126 -26.10 20.13 1.50
C SER A 126 -25.20 20.52 2.68
N PHE A 127 -23.90 20.35 2.52
CA PHE A 127 -22.92 20.58 3.58
C PHE A 127 -21.64 21.23 3.01
N PRO A 128 -21.72 22.50 2.58
CA PRO A 128 -20.61 23.17 1.87
C PRO A 128 -19.32 23.24 2.69
N CYS A 129 -19.41 23.43 4.01
CA CYS A 129 -18.25 23.45 4.89
C CYS A 129 -17.58 22.09 5.00
N VAL A 130 -18.34 21.02 5.11
CA VAL A 130 -17.82 19.64 5.12
C VAL A 130 -17.16 19.31 3.79
N TYR A 131 -17.78 19.70 2.68
CA TYR A 131 -17.22 19.52 1.36
C TYR A 131 -15.88 20.27 1.20
N SER A 132 -15.81 21.53 1.65
CA SER A 132 -14.61 22.34 1.61
C SER A 132 -13.49 21.72 2.46
N LEU A 133 -13.81 21.23 3.65
CA LEU A 133 -12.85 20.52 4.51
C LEU A 133 -12.31 19.26 3.79
N ILE A 134 -13.18 18.39 3.30
CA ILE A 134 -12.76 17.17 2.58
C ILE A 134 -11.89 17.51 1.37
N LYS A 135 -12.20 18.59 0.66
CA LYS A 135 -11.41 19.06 -0.49
C LYS A 135 -10.01 19.49 -0.06
N GLN A 136 -9.86 20.16 1.08
CA GLN A 136 -8.58 20.69 1.57
C GLN A 136 -7.73 19.64 2.28
N VAL A 137 -8.32 18.64 2.93
CA VAL A 137 -7.58 17.55 3.57
C VAL A 137 -6.59 16.92 2.59
N ASN A 138 -5.32 16.89 2.96
CA ASN A 138 -4.25 16.34 2.12
C ASN A 138 -3.23 15.60 2.98
N PHE A 139 -3.46 14.31 3.16
CA PHE A 139 -2.51 13.44 3.85
C PHE A 139 -1.27 13.23 2.99
N SER A 140 -0.09 13.49 3.56
CA SER A 140 1.16 13.12 2.90
C SER A 140 1.40 11.62 3.00
N HIS A 141 2.28 11.13 2.14
CA HIS A 141 2.79 9.77 2.21
C HIS A 141 3.25 9.39 3.63
N GLU A 142 4.07 10.24 4.23
CA GLU A 142 4.57 10.06 5.60
C GLU A 142 3.45 9.97 6.65
N MET A 143 2.42 10.81 6.55
CA MET A 143 1.30 10.78 7.49
C MET A 143 0.54 9.46 7.42
N ILE A 144 0.29 8.95 6.21
CA ILE A 144 -0.40 7.67 6.01
C ILE A 144 0.47 6.50 6.50
N ALA A 145 1.75 6.50 6.15
CA ALA A 145 2.68 5.47 6.60
C ALA A 145 2.80 5.43 8.12
N TYR A 146 2.90 6.60 8.75
CA TYR A 146 2.99 6.70 10.21
C TYR A 146 1.68 6.29 10.91
N ALA A 147 0.51 6.66 10.36
CA ALA A 147 -0.77 6.16 10.86
C ALA A 147 -0.84 4.63 10.84
N ALA A 148 -0.47 4.03 9.71
CA ALA A 148 -0.41 2.59 9.56
C ALA A 148 0.58 1.95 10.56
N TYR A 149 1.73 2.57 10.80
CA TYR A 149 2.72 2.12 11.78
C TYR A 149 2.15 2.10 13.21
N LEU A 150 1.49 3.19 13.63
CA LEU A 150 0.85 3.26 14.94
C LEU A 150 -0.16 2.13 15.17
N MET A 151 -0.93 1.79 14.15
CA MET A 151 -1.96 0.75 14.23
C MET A 151 -1.38 -0.67 14.12
N VAL A 152 -0.48 -0.92 13.17
CA VAL A 152 0.01 -2.27 12.85
C VAL A 152 1.16 -2.70 13.75
N VAL A 153 2.06 -1.78 14.09
CA VAL A 153 3.27 -2.09 14.87
C VAL A 153 3.06 -1.77 16.34
N GLU A 154 2.58 -0.57 16.66
CA GLU A 154 2.35 -0.15 18.04
C GLU A 154 0.98 -0.59 18.58
N GLN A 155 0.14 -1.22 17.76
CA GLN A 155 -1.19 -1.77 18.11
C GLN A 155 -2.11 -0.74 18.77
N LYS A 156 -1.97 0.53 18.40
CA LYS A 156 -2.86 1.58 18.87
C LYS A 156 -4.23 1.49 18.20
N SER A 157 -5.28 1.88 18.92
CA SER A 157 -6.61 2.03 18.32
C SER A 157 -6.62 3.18 17.30
N GLU A 158 -7.58 3.17 16.39
CA GLU A 158 -7.76 4.22 15.38
C GLU A 158 -7.87 5.62 16.01
N SER A 159 -8.63 5.74 17.11
CA SER A 159 -8.78 7.02 17.81
C SER A 159 -7.47 7.53 18.40
N VAL A 160 -6.68 6.65 19.03
CA VAL A 160 -5.37 7.01 19.59
C VAL A 160 -4.40 7.36 18.47
N ALA A 161 -4.37 6.61 17.37
CA ALA A 161 -3.53 6.93 16.21
C ALA A 161 -3.91 8.28 15.59
N ALA A 162 -5.21 8.59 15.47
CA ALA A 162 -5.70 9.87 14.99
C ALA A 162 -5.27 11.03 15.90
N ASP A 163 -5.34 10.85 17.23
CA ASP A 163 -4.89 11.87 18.18
C ASP A 163 -3.39 12.13 18.12
N VAL A 164 -2.59 11.09 17.97
CA VAL A 164 -1.13 11.22 17.78
C VAL A 164 -0.83 12.00 16.50
N LEU A 165 -1.51 11.67 15.39
CA LEU A 165 -1.36 12.38 14.12
C LEU A 165 -1.79 13.83 14.24
N ARG A 166 -2.93 14.09 14.89
CA ARG A 166 -3.45 15.44 15.11
C ARG A 166 -2.44 16.31 15.87
N LYS A 167 -1.81 15.77 16.91
CA LYS A 167 -0.78 16.49 17.69
C LYS A 167 0.50 16.69 16.86
N LYS A 168 1.00 15.65 16.22
CA LYS A 168 2.24 15.71 15.44
C LYS A 168 2.15 16.66 14.24
N TYR A 169 1.00 16.70 13.56
CA TYR A 169 0.81 17.46 12.33
C TYR A 169 -0.16 18.65 12.50
N ALA A 170 -0.30 19.17 13.73
CA ALA A 170 -1.28 20.21 14.07
C ALA A 170 -1.26 21.41 13.12
N ASN A 171 -0.08 21.93 12.78
CA ASN A 171 0.05 23.09 11.89
C ASN A 171 -0.44 22.79 10.46
N ARG A 172 -0.23 21.58 9.95
CA ARG A 172 -0.71 21.17 8.64
C ARG A 172 -2.22 20.96 8.66
N ILE A 173 -2.75 20.36 9.71
CA ILE A 173 -4.19 20.11 9.87
C ILE A 173 -4.96 21.43 9.99
N LYS A 174 -4.42 22.43 10.68
CA LYS A 174 -5.02 23.78 10.73
C LYS A 174 -5.20 24.40 9.35
N GLN A 175 -4.29 24.14 8.41
CA GLN A 175 -4.39 24.64 7.03
C GLN A 175 -5.52 23.99 6.22
N TRP A 176 -6.06 22.89 6.69
CA TRP A 176 -7.19 22.22 6.03
C TRP A 176 -8.54 22.80 6.45
N LEU A 177 -8.58 23.58 7.54
CA LEU A 177 -9.83 24.14 8.05
C LEU A 177 -10.28 25.31 7.16
N PRO A 178 -11.48 25.27 6.58
CA PRO A 178 -12.00 26.36 5.79
C PRO A 178 -12.28 27.59 6.69
N GLU A 179 -11.77 28.76 6.29
CA GLU A 179 -11.86 29.99 7.07
C GLU A 179 -13.29 30.43 7.41
N ASN A 180 -14.24 30.20 6.50
CA ASN A 180 -15.61 30.69 6.61
C ASN A 180 -16.60 29.67 7.20
N CYS A 181 -16.12 28.63 7.89
CA CYS A 181 -16.95 27.52 8.36
C CYS A 181 -17.11 27.43 9.87
N GLY A 182 -16.66 28.44 10.61
CA GLY A 182 -16.80 28.48 12.07
C GLY A 182 -16.01 27.39 12.82
N PHE A 183 -15.04 26.77 12.17
CA PHE A 183 -14.14 25.83 12.84
C PHE A 183 -13.24 26.62 13.80
N ASN A 184 -13.23 26.24 15.08
CA ASN A 184 -12.29 26.79 16.04
C ASN A 184 -10.95 26.03 15.96
N PRO A 185 -9.87 26.64 15.43
CA PRO A 185 -8.56 25.97 15.33
C PRO A 185 -7.98 25.55 16.69
N GLU A 186 -8.37 26.26 17.77
CA GLU A 186 -7.87 25.96 19.12
C GLU A 186 -8.49 24.69 19.69
N SER A 187 -9.72 24.34 19.31
CA SER A 187 -10.35 23.10 19.76
C SER A 187 -9.65 21.83 19.22
N PHE A 188 -8.79 21.96 18.21
CA PHE A 188 -7.98 20.88 17.65
C PHE A 188 -6.59 20.74 18.30
N ALA A 189 -6.19 21.71 19.11
CA ALA A 189 -4.85 21.74 19.69
C ALA A 189 -4.79 21.20 21.13
N LEU A 190 -5.93 21.08 21.80
CA LEU A 190 -5.98 20.82 23.25
C LEU A 190 -6.95 19.66 23.56
N GLN A 191 -6.41 18.49 23.68
CA GLN A 191 -6.77 17.50 24.72
C GLN A 191 -5.73 16.41 24.76
#